data_b686c3fbf29013109c563afc043d6478
#
_entry.id   b686c3fbf29013109c563afc043d6478
#
_cell.length_a   1.000
_cell.length_b   1.000
_cell.length_c   1.000
_cell.angle_alpha   90.00
_cell.angle_beta   90.00
_cell.angle_gamma   90.00
#
_symmetry.space_group_name_H-M   'P 1'
#
loop_
_entity.id
_entity.type
_entity.pdbx_description
1 polymer ?
#
loop_
_entity_poly.entity_id
_entity_poly.type
_entity_poly.pdbx_seq_one_letter_code
_entity_poly.pdbx_strand_id
1 'polypeptide(L)'
;MLESYQAQNQYHSDSPQKGNLKIFFGYAAGVGKTYAMLEAAHQAQKRGIDIVVGYIERHTRPDTLALLEGLEQLPEKIVEYKGIELKELDLDAALQRRPTILLVDELAHSNAAGCRHSKRYQDVEELLRAGISVYTTVNVQHLES
;
A
#
# COMPACT_ATOMS: atom_id res chain seq x y z
N MET A 1 10.44 -14.27 -20.59
CA MET A 1 10.36 -14.41 -19.14
C MET A 1 8.99 -14.07 -18.61
N LEU A 2 8.53 -12.86 -18.83
CA LEU A 2 7.19 -12.48 -18.38
C LEU A 2 6.12 -13.32 -19.08
N GLU A 3 6.30 -13.62 -20.33
CA GLU A 3 5.34 -14.42 -21.08
C GLU A 3 5.23 -15.83 -20.54
N SER A 4 6.36 -16.44 -20.20
CA SER A 4 6.35 -17.78 -19.61
C SER A 4 5.65 -17.78 -18.27
N TYR A 5 5.92 -16.77 -17.45
CA TYR A 5 5.29 -16.66 -16.15
C TYR A 5 3.79 -16.49 -16.27
N GLN A 6 3.34 -15.65 -17.19
CA GLN A 6 1.92 -15.43 -17.40
C GLN A 6 1.22 -16.68 -17.94
N ALA A 7 1.89 -17.40 -18.82
CA ALA A 7 1.33 -18.64 -19.31
C ALA A 7 1.15 -19.66 -18.20
N GLN A 8 2.11 -19.75 -17.28
CA GLN A 8 1.99 -20.65 -16.13
C GLN A 8 0.83 -20.24 -15.25
N ASN A 9 0.61 -18.94 -15.06
CA ASN A 9 -0.50 -18.48 -14.25
C ASN A 9 -1.85 -18.82 -14.86
N GLN A 10 -1.93 -18.90 -16.17
CA GLN A 10 -3.16 -19.26 -16.84
C GLN A 10 -3.56 -20.71 -16.57
N TYR A 11 -2.61 -21.58 -16.29
CA TYR A 11 -2.92 -22.96 -15.95
C TYR A 11 -3.54 -23.11 -14.57
N HIS A 12 -3.44 -22.08 -13.76
CA HIS A 12 -4.03 -22.08 -12.41
C HIS A 12 -5.24 -21.15 -12.34
N SER A 13 -5.99 -21.11 -13.43
CA SER A 13 -7.08 -20.13 -13.59
C SER A 13 -8.24 -20.33 -12.62
N ASP A 14 -8.36 -21.48 -12.00
CA ASP A 14 -9.44 -21.75 -11.05
C ASP A 14 -9.25 -21.01 -9.74
N SER A 15 -8.05 -20.55 -9.46
CA SER A 15 -7.75 -19.78 -8.25
C SER A 15 -7.70 -18.30 -8.56
N PRO A 16 -8.27 -17.45 -7.70
CA PRO A 16 -8.12 -16.01 -7.89
C PRO A 16 -6.64 -15.66 -7.94
N GLN A 17 -6.26 -14.87 -8.91
CA GLN A 17 -4.88 -14.42 -8.98
C GLN A 17 -4.59 -13.47 -7.84
N LYS A 18 -3.45 -13.66 -7.20
CA LYS A 18 -2.97 -12.72 -6.19
C LYS A 18 -2.55 -11.41 -6.85
N GLY A 19 -2.68 -10.34 -6.12
CA GLY A 19 -2.12 -9.07 -6.53
C GLY A 19 -0.60 -9.11 -6.47
N ASN A 20 0.03 -8.12 -7.06
CA ASN A 20 1.47 -7.97 -7.09
C ASN A 20 1.92 -6.93 -6.10
N LEU A 21 3.04 -7.18 -5.43
CA LEU A 21 3.62 -6.25 -4.47
C LEU A 21 4.78 -5.51 -5.11
N LYS A 22 4.76 -4.18 -5.04
CA LYS A 22 5.88 -3.35 -5.46
C LYS A 22 6.37 -2.54 -4.27
N ILE A 23 7.65 -2.68 -3.96
CA ILE A 23 8.24 -2.03 -2.80
C ILE A 23 9.20 -0.94 -3.26
N PHE A 24 9.05 0.25 -2.69
CA PHE A 24 9.95 1.37 -2.91
C PHE A 24 10.85 1.49 -1.70
N PHE A 25 12.15 1.38 -1.92
CA PHE A 25 13.14 1.37 -0.85
C PHE A 25 13.75 2.75 -0.64
N GLY A 26 14.09 3.07 0.61
CA GLY A 26 14.80 4.28 0.95
C GLY A 26 15.70 4.04 2.14
N TYR A 27 16.79 4.83 2.23
CA TYR A 27 17.78 4.67 3.31
C TYR A 27 17.36 5.39 4.58
N ALA A 28 16.55 6.42 4.47
CA ALA A 28 16.10 7.19 5.63
C ALA A 28 14.63 7.46 5.50
N ALA A 29 13.95 7.58 6.63
CA ALA A 29 12.52 7.84 6.65
C ALA A 29 12.23 9.14 5.90
N GLY A 30 11.23 9.08 5.02
CA GLY A 30 10.74 10.26 4.31
C GLY A 30 11.63 10.77 3.18
N VAL A 31 12.71 10.07 2.85
CA VAL A 31 13.63 10.52 1.80
C VAL A 31 13.32 9.79 0.50
N GLY A 32 12.50 10.41 -0.33
CA GLY A 32 12.31 10.01 -1.71
C GLY A 32 11.45 8.77 -1.97
N LYS A 33 11.31 7.85 -1.02
CA LYS A 33 10.58 6.62 -1.29
C LYS A 33 9.07 6.86 -1.47
N THR A 34 8.48 7.66 -0.60
CA THR A 34 7.05 7.99 -0.73
C THR A 34 6.81 8.82 -1.98
N TYR A 35 7.72 9.76 -2.26
CA TYR A 35 7.64 10.55 -3.48
C TYR A 35 7.65 9.65 -4.71
N ALA A 36 8.60 8.71 -4.77
CA ALA A 36 8.70 7.79 -5.90
C ALA A 36 7.45 6.93 -6.05
N MET A 37 6.89 6.48 -4.94
CA MET A 37 5.67 5.68 -4.96
C MET A 37 4.50 6.49 -5.53
N LEU A 38 4.36 7.74 -5.10
CA LEU A 38 3.27 8.60 -5.58
C LEU A 38 3.46 8.96 -7.05
N GLU A 39 4.70 9.19 -7.50
CA GLU A 39 4.94 9.40 -8.92
C GLU A 39 4.55 8.18 -9.74
N ALA A 40 4.91 7.00 -9.28
CA ALA A 40 4.52 5.76 -9.95
C ALA A 40 3.00 5.61 -10.01
N ALA A 41 2.31 6.05 -8.96
CA ALA A 41 0.85 6.03 -8.92
C ALA A 41 0.26 6.92 -10.02
N HIS A 42 0.81 8.11 -10.19
CA HIS A 42 0.34 9.02 -11.25
C HIS A 42 0.59 8.41 -12.64
N GLN A 43 1.72 7.75 -12.83
CA GLN A 43 1.99 7.10 -14.10
C GLN A 43 1.01 5.97 -14.37
N ALA A 44 0.68 5.18 -13.36
CA ALA A 44 -0.32 4.12 -13.49
C ALA A 44 -1.69 4.70 -13.81
N GLN A 45 -2.07 5.79 -13.14
CA GLN A 45 -3.34 6.44 -13.39
C GLN A 45 -3.45 6.93 -14.83
N LYS A 46 -2.36 7.47 -15.36
CA LYS A 46 -2.34 7.93 -16.75
C LYS A 46 -2.59 6.80 -17.74
N ARG A 47 -2.25 5.59 -17.37
CA ARG A 47 -2.51 4.41 -18.20
C ARG A 47 -3.90 3.83 -17.98
N GLY A 48 -4.74 4.50 -17.21
CA GLY A 48 -6.11 4.06 -16.96
C GLY A 48 -6.24 3.01 -15.88
N ILE A 49 -5.21 2.80 -15.06
CA ILE A 49 -5.27 1.83 -13.97
C ILE A 49 -6.00 2.45 -12.78
N ASP A 50 -6.90 1.66 -12.19
CA ASP A 50 -7.65 2.08 -11.00
C ASP A 50 -6.74 2.02 -9.79
N ILE A 51 -6.27 3.18 -9.33
CA ILE A 51 -5.31 3.27 -8.24
C ILE A 51 -5.88 4.17 -7.14
N VAL A 52 -5.70 3.72 -5.90
CA VAL A 52 -6.27 4.39 -4.74
C VAL A 52 -5.20 4.48 -3.65
N VAL A 53 -5.18 5.59 -2.93
CA VAL A 53 -4.30 5.78 -1.78
C VAL A 53 -5.00 5.25 -0.54
N GLY A 54 -4.40 4.24 0.10
CA GLY A 54 -4.92 3.68 1.33
C GLY A 54 -4.34 4.32 2.58
N TYR A 55 -3.04 4.56 2.58
CA TYR A 55 -2.39 5.17 3.73
C TYR A 55 -1.06 5.81 3.32
N ILE A 56 -0.82 7.03 3.80
CA ILE A 56 0.43 7.75 3.61
C ILE A 56 0.94 8.21 4.97
N GLU A 57 2.25 8.07 5.20
CA GLU A 57 2.89 8.41 6.47
C GLU A 57 2.65 9.87 6.84
N ARG A 58 2.36 10.10 8.12
CA ARG A 58 1.95 11.42 8.63
C ARG A 58 3.04 12.47 8.57
N HIS A 59 4.29 12.06 8.67
CA HIS A 59 5.43 12.98 8.66
C HIS A 59 6.00 13.21 7.27
N THR A 60 5.21 12.92 6.26
CA THR A 60 5.59 13.13 4.88
C THR A 60 5.76 14.63 4.60
N ARG A 61 6.76 14.97 3.79
CA ARG A 61 7.04 16.37 3.45
C ARG A 61 5.89 17.00 2.66
N PRO A 62 5.69 18.32 2.82
CA PRO A 62 4.61 19.00 2.10
C PRO A 62 4.69 18.87 0.58
N ASP A 63 5.88 18.90 -0.02
CA ASP A 63 6.02 18.76 -1.46
C ASP A 63 5.62 17.36 -1.93
N THR A 64 5.88 16.34 -1.11
CA THR A 64 5.45 14.98 -1.41
C THR A 64 3.94 14.85 -1.23
N LEU A 65 3.38 15.47 -0.18
CA LEU A 65 1.93 15.45 0.04
C LEU A 65 1.17 16.10 -1.10
N ALA A 66 1.78 17.09 -1.77
CA ALA A 66 1.15 17.72 -2.91
C ALA A 66 0.88 16.73 -4.05
N LEU A 67 1.63 15.64 -4.12
CA LEU A 67 1.42 14.61 -5.13
C LEU A 67 0.15 13.77 -4.89
N LEU A 68 -0.48 13.91 -3.73
CA LEU A 68 -1.76 13.24 -3.49
C LEU A 68 -2.89 13.84 -4.31
N GLU A 69 -2.71 15.08 -4.77
CA GLU A 69 -3.73 15.72 -5.57
C GLU A 69 -4.00 14.94 -6.84
N GLY A 70 -5.27 14.72 -7.12
CA GLY A 70 -5.67 13.98 -8.30
C GLY A 70 -5.76 12.47 -8.10
N LEU A 71 -5.37 11.96 -6.93
CA LEU A 71 -5.50 10.54 -6.60
C LEU A 71 -6.64 10.35 -5.62
N GLU A 72 -7.44 9.31 -5.84
CA GLU A 72 -8.48 8.95 -4.88
C GLU A 72 -7.84 8.47 -3.58
N GLN A 73 -8.37 8.90 -2.46
CA GLN A 73 -7.86 8.51 -1.14
C GLN A 73 -8.99 7.91 -0.32
N LEU A 74 -8.72 6.78 0.32
CA LEU A 74 -9.64 6.22 1.29
C LEU A 74 -9.48 6.95 2.62
N PRO A 75 -10.56 7.22 3.34
CA PRO A 75 -10.45 7.73 4.71
C PRO A 75 -9.68 6.73 5.57
N GLU A 76 -8.80 7.25 6.43
CA GLU A 76 -8.06 6.41 7.35
C GLU A 76 -8.98 5.97 8.48
N LYS A 77 -8.69 4.77 9.02
CA LYS A 77 -9.41 4.27 10.18
C LYS A 77 -8.86 4.96 11.43
N ILE A 78 -9.76 5.50 12.24
CA ILE A 78 -9.38 6.15 13.48
C ILE A 78 -9.53 5.14 14.61
N VAL A 79 -8.42 4.90 15.32
CA VAL A 79 -8.38 3.99 16.47
C VAL A 79 -8.01 4.79 17.69
N GLU A 80 -8.84 4.71 18.73
CA GLU A 80 -8.56 5.42 19.97
C GLU A 80 -7.81 4.51 20.93
N TYR A 81 -6.69 5.00 21.45
CA TYR A 81 -5.87 4.25 22.38
C TYR A 81 -5.36 5.19 23.46
N LYS A 82 -5.77 4.95 24.73
CA LYS A 82 -5.36 5.74 25.89
C LYS A 82 -5.57 7.24 25.66
N GLY A 83 -6.73 7.60 25.12
CA GLY A 83 -7.09 9.00 24.91
C GLY A 83 -6.45 9.66 23.72
N ILE A 84 -5.68 8.91 22.92
CA ILE A 84 -5.02 9.41 21.72
C ILE A 84 -5.66 8.77 20.50
N GLU A 85 -5.95 9.59 19.48
CA GLU A 85 -6.45 9.07 18.21
C GLU A 85 -5.28 8.68 17.33
N LEU A 86 -5.29 7.44 16.87
CA LEU A 86 -4.29 6.92 15.95
C LEU A 86 -4.96 6.66 14.61
N LYS A 87 -4.26 6.92 13.53
CA LYS A 87 -4.78 6.71 12.19
C LYS A 87 -4.11 5.52 11.55
N GLU A 88 -4.92 4.60 11.05
CA GLU A 88 -4.44 3.37 10.44
C GLU A 88 -5.11 3.17 9.08
N LEU A 89 -4.54 2.28 8.30
CA LEU A 89 -5.18 1.85 7.05
C LEU A 89 -6.54 1.23 7.39
N ASP A 90 -7.59 1.64 6.67
CA ASP A 90 -8.89 1.00 6.77
C ASP A 90 -8.92 -0.19 5.83
N LEU A 91 -8.52 -1.35 6.35
CA LEU A 91 -8.39 -2.56 5.55
C LEU A 91 -9.73 -2.99 4.96
N ASP A 92 -10.79 -2.94 5.76
CA ASP A 92 -12.11 -3.36 5.28
C ASP A 92 -12.60 -2.45 4.15
N ALA A 93 -12.38 -1.15 4.29
CA ALA A 93 -12.76 -0.22 3.23
C ALA A 93 -11.97 -0.50 1.94
N ALA A 94 -10.68 -0.80 2.08
CA ALA A 94 -9.84 -1.12 0.93
C ALA A 94 -10.31 -2.40 0.23
N LEU A 95 -10.63 -3.43 1.01
CA LEU A 95 -11.13 -4.68 0.46
C LEU A 95 -12.47 -4.49 -0.24
N GLN A 96 -13.32 -3.64 0.30
CA GLN A 96 -14.62 -3.36 -0.30
C GLN A 96 -14.49 -2.53 -1.57
N ARG A 97 -13.58 -1.56 -1.58
CA ARG A 97 -13.36 -0.70 -2.75
C ARG A 97 -12.76 -1.48 -3.92
N ARG A 98 -11.88 -2.44 -3.63
CA ARG A 98 -11.22 -3.32 -4.60
C ARG A 98 -10.54 -2.58 -5.75
N PRO A 99 -9.60 -1.67 -5.44
CA PRO A 99 -8.84 -1.03 -6.51
C PRO A 99 -7.91 -2.04 -7.20
N THR A 100 -7.45 -1.71 -8.38
CA THR A 100 -6.41 -2.52 -9.03
C THR A 100 -5.11 -2.41 -8.23
N ILE A 101 -4.76 -1.20 -7.80
CA ILE A 101 -3.56 -0.94 -7.01
C ILE A 101 -3.94 -0.07 -5.82
N LEU A 102 -3.47 -0.46 -4.64
CA LEU A 102 -3.63 0.32 -3.42
C LEU A 102 -2.27 0.76 -2.93
N LEU A 103 -2.13 2.03 -2.57
CA LEU A 103 -0.90 2.55 -1.97
C LEU A 103 -0.99 2.43 -0.45
N VAL A 104 -0.01 1.76 0.14
CA VAL A 104 0.06 1.55 1.59
C VAL A 104 1.49 1.83 2.05
N ASP A 105 1.72 3.02 2.59
CA ASP A 105 3.05 3.45 3.04
C ASP A 105 3.50 2.66 4.27
N GLU A 106 4.82 2.52 4.46
CA GLU A 106 5.42 1.96 5.66
C GLU A 106 5.05 0.49 5.93
N LEU A 107 5.60 -0.42 5.13
CA LEU A 107 5.30 -1.86 5.27
C LEU A 107 5.68 -2.41 6.65
N ALA A 108 6.70 -1.85 7.27
CA ALA A 108 7.21 -2.35 8.56
C ALA A 108 6.43 -1.83 9.78
N HIS A 109 5.38 -1.05 9.56
CA HIS A 109 4.59 -0.46 10.63
C HIS A 109 3.87 -1.52 11.48
N SER A 110 3.86 -1.30 12.80
CA SER A 110 3.04 -2.09 13.71
C SER A 110 1.73 -1.36 13.93
N ASN A 111 0.63 -2.05 13.71
CA ASN A 111 -0.70 -1.45 13.80
C ASN A 111 -1.11 -1.22 15.25
N ALA A 112 -1.97 -0.24 15.46
CA ALA A 112 -2.53 0.04 16.77
C ALA A 112 -3.36 -1.16 17.24
N ALA A 113 -3.44 -1.32 18.56
CA ALA A 113 -4.30 -2.34 19.16
C ALA A 113 -5.75 -2.10 18.73
N GLY A 114 -6.46 -3.17 18.42
CA GLY A 114 -7.83 -3.08 17.94
C GLY A 114 -7.97 -3.25 16.43
N CYS A 115 -6.86 -3.22 15.71
CA CYS A 115 -6.88 -3.55 14.28
C CYS A 115 -6.92 -5.07 14.11
N ARG A 116 -7.44 -5.54 12.96
CA ARG A 116 -7.54 -6.97 12.70
C ARG A 116 -6.18 -7.67 12.76
N HIS A 117 -5.16 -7.03 12.19
CA HIS A 117 -3.81 -7.56 12.20
C HIS A 117 -2.90 -6.66 13.03
N SER A 118 -1.94 -7.27 13.70
CA SER A 118 -0.98 -6.50 14.51
C SER A 118 0.11 -5.86 13.66
N LYS A 119 0.33 -6.35 12.44
CA LYS A 119 1.38 -5.83 11.55
C LYS A 119 0.79 -5.45 10.22
N ARG A 120 1.29 -4.33 9.68
CA ARG A 120 0.81 -3.85 8.38
C ARG A 120 1.09 -4.84 7.25
N TYR A 121 2.21 -5.57 7.31
CA TYR A 121 2.47 -6.55 6.26
C TYR A 121 1.39 -7.62 6.19
N GLN A 122 0.72 -7.91 7.32
CA GLN A 122 -0.37 -8.87 7.33
C GLN A 122 -1.60 -8.30 6.61
N ASP A 123 -1.86 -7.01 6.77
CA ASP A 123 -2.90 -6.33 6.00
C ASP A 123 -2.59 -6.43 4.50
N VAL A 124 -1.34 -6.18 4.16
CA VAL A 124 -0.91 -6.23 2.76
C VAL A 124 -1.08 -7.64 2.20
N GLU A 125 -0.72 -8.65 2.97
CA GLU A 125 -0.92 -10.03 2.53
C GLU A 125 -2.40 -10.33 2.25
N GLU A 126 -3.28 -9.85 3.08
CA GLU A 126 -4.71 -10.05 2.86
C GLU A 126 -5.18 -9.34 1.59
N LEU A 127 -4.71 -8.11 1.36
CA LEU A 127 -5.03 -7.39 0.13
C LEU A 127 -4.55 -8.13 -1.11
N LEU A 128 -3.32 -8.65 -1.06
CA LEU A 128 -2.77 -9.38 -2.19
C LEU A 128 -3.58 -10.66 -2.47
N ARG A 129 -3.95 -11.39 -1.42
CA ARG A 129 -4.77 -12.59 -1.59
C ARG A 129 -6.14 -12.28 -2.18
N ALA A 130 -6.64 -11.07 -1.92
CA ALA A 130 -7.91 -10.63 -2.50
C ALA A 130 -7.78 -10.17 -3.95
N GLY A 131 -6.59 -10.20 -4.52
CA GLY A 131 -6.36 -9.81 -5.90
C GLY A 131 -6.03 -8.34 -6.09
N ILE A 132 -5.79 -7.61 -5.01
CA ILE A 132 -5.44 -6.19 -5.05
C ILE A 132 -3.92 -6.08 -5.06
N SER A 133 -3.36 -5.38 -6.04
CA SER A 133 -1.93 -5.10 -6.04
C SER A 133 -1.63 -3.97 -5.07
N VAL A 134 -0.43 -3.98 -4.50
CA VAL A 134 -0.06 -3.02 -3.47
C VAL A 134 1.28 -2.38 -3.81
N TYR A 135 1.34 -1.05 -3.73
CA TYR A 135 2.59 -0.29 -3.70
C TYR A 135 2.85 0.08 -2.26
N THR A 136 4.04 -0.18 -1.78
CA THR A 136 4.41 0.14 -0.40
C THR A 136 5.85 0.64 -0.33
N THR A 137 6.26 1.05 0.85
CA THR A 137 7.61 1.57 1.07
C THR A 137 8.27 0.83 2.22
N VAL A 138 9.58 0.70 2.16
CA VAL A 138 10.36 0.12 3.24
C VAL A 138 11.62 0.94 3.44
N ASN A 139 11.91 1.25 4.68
CA ASN A 139 13.17 1.87 5.05
C ASN A 139 14.22 0.77 5.13
N VAL A 140 15.30 0.90 4.37
CA VAL A 140 16.34 -0.13 4.30
C VAL A 140 16.93 -0.44 5.67
N GLN A 141 16.96 0.52 6.56
CA GLN A 141 17.48 0.31 7.92
C GLN A 141 16.71 -0.78 8.67
N HIS A 142 15.45 -0.97 8.38
CA HIS A 142 14.65 -2.01 9.01
C HIS A 142 15.04 -3.42 8.54
N LEU A 143 15.68 -3.52 7.39
CA LEU A 143 16.07 -4.80 6.82
C LEU A 143 17.40 -5.31 7.36
N GLU A 144 18.21 -4.41 7.94
CA GLU A 144 19.54 -4.76 8.42
C GLU A 144 19.54 -5.29 9.84
N SER A 145 18.50 -5.05 10.59
CA SER A 145 18.39 -5.54 11.96
C SER A 145 17.80 -6.96 12.04
#